data_93053c496c878acfd0e870708e768952
#
_entry.id   93053c496c878acfd0e870708e768952
#
_cell.length_a   1.000
_cell.length_b   1.000
_cell.length_c   1.000
_cell.angle_alpha   90.00
_cell.angle_beta   90.00
_cell.angle_gamma   90.00
#
_symmetry.space_group_name_H-M   'P 1'
#
loop_
_entity.id
_entity.type
_entity.pdbx_description
1 polymer ?
#
loop_
_entity_poly.entity_id
_entity_poly.type
_entity_poly.pdbx_seq_one_letter_code
_entity_poly.pdbx_strand_id
1 'polypeptide(L)'
;MNTFAALLIRDMQLTIRAGGGALMGALFFLIVITMIPFAVGPDLALLRRIGPAILWLGALLASLLALDRLFATDHEDGSLDLLMMGGMPLELAVATKAIAHWITTGLPLVVIAPLLGLMLNVELHATGWLALTLAAGTPALTFIGLVGAALSVALRRGGLLLAVLVLPPFTILCALSLVGLVLGPIAAAAALRHGLE
;
A
#
# COMPACT_ATOMS: atom_id res chain seq x y z
N MET A 1 -26.70 -15.02 -3.01
CA MET A 1 -25.38 -14.37 -3.06
C MET A 1 -25.25 -13.60 -1.75
N ASN A 2 -24.22 -13.87 -0.96
CA ASN A 2 -24.09 -13.20 0.35
C ASN A 2 -23.89 -11.70 0.13
N THR A 3 -24.50 -10.86 0.95
CA THR A 3 -24.44 -9.37 0.89
C THR A 3 -23.01 -8.87 0.80
N PHE A 4 -22.09 -9.52 1.52
CA PHE A 4 -20.64 -9.27 1.45
C PHE A 4 -20.07 -9.44 0.04
N ALA A 5 -20.34 -10.57 -0.63
CA ALA A 5 -19.83 -10.82 -1.98
C ALA A 5 -20.41 -9.85 -3.02
N ALA A 6 -21.68 -9.46 -2.86
CA ALA A 6 -22.32 -8.50 -3.73
C ALA A 6 -21.67 -7.11 -3.59
N LEU A 7 -21.41 -6.67 -2.35
CA LEU A 7 -20.73 -5.39 -2.07
C LEU A 7 -19.30 -5.39 -2.60
N LEU A 8 -18.54 -6.48 -2.36
CA LEU A 8 -17.17 -6.63 -2.84
C LEU A 8 -17.09 -6.51 -4.36
N ILE A 9 -17.94 -7.24 -5.09
CA ILE A 9 -17.97 -7.22 -6.56
C ILE A 9 -18.37 -5.84 -7.07
N ARG A 10 -19.38 -5.21 -6.44
CA ARG A 10 -19.79 -3.84 -6.77
C ARG A 10 -18.63 -2.86 -6.64
N ASP A 11 -17.94 -2.87 -5.50
CA ASP A 11 -16.85 -1.92 -5.22
C ASP A 11 -15.65 -2.15 -6.15
N MET A 12 -15.31 -3.40 -6.44
CA MET A 12 -14.29 -3.72 -7.45
C MET A 12 -14.68 -3.20 -8.84
N GLN A 13 -15.94 -3.40 -9.26
CA GLN A 13 -16.43 -2.90 -10.56
C GLN A 13 -16.44 -1.38 -10.64
N LEU A 14 -16.83 -0.69 -9.58
CA LEU A 14 -16.80 0.77 -9.49
C LEU A 14 -15.37 1.29 -9.59
N THR A 15 -14.44 0.71 -8.84
CA THR A 15 -13.02 1.10 -8.87
C THR A 15 -12.40 0.93 -10.26
N ILE A 16 -12.74 -0.15 -10.98
CA ILE A 16 -12.21 -0.42 -12.32
C ILE A 16 -12.90 0.45 -13.38
N ARG A 17 -14.24 0.60 -13.33
CA ARG A 17 -15.02 1.33 -14.35
C ARG A 17 -14.90 2.83 -14.26
N ALA A 18 -14.83 3.37 -13.05
CA ALA A 18 -14.70 4.81 -12.85
C ALA A 18 -13.31 5.35 -13.24
N GLY A 19 -12.36 4.48 -13.64
CA GLY A 19 -10.99 4.89 -13.96
C GLY A 19 -10.27 5.57 -12.80
N GLY A 20 -10.81 5.39 -11.58
CA GLY A 20 -10.48 6.15 -10.40
C GLY A 20 -9.10 5.84 -9.82
N GLY A 21 -9.02 5.72 -8.49
CA GLY A 21 -7.77 5.64 -7.74
C GLY A 21 -6.83 4.51 -8.14
N ALA A 22 -7.36 3.32 -8.51
CA ALA A 22 -6.55 2.15 -8.83
C ALA A 22 -5.68 2.35 -10.07
N LEU A 23 -6.27 2.80 -11.17
CA LEU A 23 -5.53 3.06 -12.42
C LEU A 23 -4.55 4.22 -12.23
N MET A 24 -4.98 5.28 -11.54
CA MET A 24 -4.15 6.44 -11.25
C MET A 24 -2.92 6.05 -10.40
N GLY A 25 -3.12 5.24 -9.35
CA GLY A 25 -2.03 4.73 -8.53
C GLY A 25 -1.06 3.85 -9.30
N ALA A 26 -1.55 2.92 -10.13
CA ALA A 26 -0.72 2.06 -10.95
C ALA A 26 0.08 2.84 -12.00
N LEU A 27 -0.55 3.80 -12.70
CA LEU A 27 0.12 4.68 -13.66
C LEU A 27 1.16 5.56 -12.97
N PHE A 28 0.83 6.15 -11.83
CA PHE A 28 1.77 6.94 -11.05
C PHE A 28 3.00 6.11 -10.67
N PHE A 29 2.79 4.91 -10.13
CA PHE A 29 3.87 3.99 -9.79
C PHE A 29 4.77 3.67 -10.99
N LEU A 30 4.15 3.32 -12.12
CA LEU A 30 4.86 3.00 -13.34
C LEU A 30 5.69 4.19 -13.85
N ILE A 31 5.11 5.39 -13.90
CA ILE A 31 5.78 6.60 -14.37
C ILE A 31 6.96 6.95 -13.45
N VAL A 32 6.73 6.99 -12.12
CA VAL A 32 7.77 7.36 -11.16
C VAL A 32 8.95 6.40 -11.25
N ILE A 33 8.69 5.09 -11.22
CA ILE A 33 9.78 4.10 -11.26
C ILE A 33 10.52 4.12 -12.61
N THR A 34 9.80 4.30 -13.71
CA THR A 34 10.42 4.37 -15.05
C THR A 34 11.29 5.61 -15.20
N MET A 35 10.98 6.72 -14.52
CA MET A 35 11.80 7.93 -14.55
C MET A 35 13.13 7.80 -13.80
N ILE A 36 13.26 6.88 -12.85
CA ILE A 36 14.46 6.76 -12.03
C ILE A 36 15.72 6.46 -12.82
N PRO A 37 15.78 5.49 -13.75
CA PRO A 37 16.97 5.25 -14.56
C PRO A 37 17.39 6.47 -15.40
N PHE A 38 16.43 7.26 -15.86
CA PHE A 38 16.74 8.49 -16.60
C PHE A 38 17.30 9.58 -15.70
N ALA A 39 16.82 9.67 -14.45
CA ALA A 39 17.30 10.65 -13.48
C ALA A 39 18.68 10.31 -12.90
N VAL A 40 18.93 9.02 -12.66
CA VAL A 40 20.17 8.53 -12.04
C VAL A 40 21.28 8.31 -13.10
N GLY A 41 20.88 8.06 -14.36
CA GLY A 41 21.81 7.71 -15.43
C GLY A 41 22.19 6.22 -15.44
N PRO A 42 23.20 5.81 -16.25
CA PRO A 42 23.54 4.40 -16.52
C PRO A 42 24.33 3.71 -15.39
N ASP A 43 24.25 4.19 -14.17
CA ASP A 43 24.89 3.54 -13.00
C ASP A 43 24.06 2.36 -12.49
N LEU A 44 24.29 1.19 -13.08
CA LEU A 44 23.62 -0.05 -12.71
C LEU A 44 23.88 -0.48 -11.26
N ALA A 45 25.04 -0.14 -10.71
CA ALA A 45 25.38 -0.49 -9.32
C ALA A 45 24.54 0.33 -8.33
N LEU A 46 24.39 1.62 -8.59
CA LEU A 46 23.54 2.51 -7.81
C LEU A 46 22.06 2.09 -7.94
N LEU A 47 21.56 1.87 -9.16
CA LEU A 47 20.19 1.44 -9.40
C LEU A 47 19.85 0.15 -8.66
N ARG A 48 20.73 -0.85 -8.68
CA ARG A 48 20.57 -2.09 -7.94
C ARG A 48 20.49 -1.87 -6.43
N ARG A 49 21.31 -0.96 -5.89
CA ARG A 49 21.37 -0.66 -4.47
C ARG A 49 20.13 0.07 -3.95
N ILE A 50 19.61 1.06 -4.70
CA ILE A 50 18.49 1.88 -4.27
C ILE A 50 17.14 1.37 -4.77
N GLY A 51 17.13 0.51 -5.79
CA GLY A 51 15.94 -0.01 -6.46
C GLY A 51 14.85 -0.53 -5.53
N PRO A 52 15.14 -1.43 -4.57
CA PRO A 52 14.14 -1.94 -3.65
C PRO A 52 13.49 -0.85 -2.79
N ALA A 53 14.28 0.11 -2.31
CA ALA A 53 13.77 1.23 -1.51
C ALA A 53 12.87 2.17 -2.35
N ILE A 54 13.24 2.43 -3.59
CA ILE A 54 12.46 3.25 -4.52
C ILE A 54 11.14 2.56 -4.88
N LEU A 55 11.16 1.25 -5.12
CA LEU A 55 9.96 0.47 -5.40
C LEU A 55 8.99 0.49 -4.22
N TRP A 56 9.50 0.36 -2.99
CA TRP A 56 8.68 0.50 -1.80
C TRP A 56 8.09 1.90 -1.64
N LEU A 57 8.91 2.94 -1.81
CA LEU A 57 8.46 4.33 -1.75
C LEU A 57 7.42 4.64 -2.82
N GLY A 58 7.64 4.18 -4.05
CA GLY A 58 6.69 4.33 -5.14
C GLY A 58 5.36 3.63 -4.86
N ALA A 59 5.40 2.40 -4.33
CA ALA A 59 4.19 1.65 -3.95
C ALA A 59 3.43 2.34 -2.81
N LEU A 60 4.14 2.89 -1.81
CA LEU A 60 3.55 3.68 -0.73
C LEU A 60 2.80 4.90 -1.28
N LEU A 61 3.47 5.71 -2.10
CA LEU A 61 2.88 6.91 -2.67
C LEU A 61 1.69 6.60 -3.60
N ALA A 62 1.81 5.55 -4.42
CA ALA A 62 0.72 5.08 -5.27
C ALA A 62 -0.50 4.62 -4.46
N SER A 63 -0.27 3.90 -3.36
CA SER A 63 -1.33 3.46 -2.46
C SER A 63 -2.02 4.64 -1.77
N LEU A 64 -1.26 5.64 -1.31
CA LEU A 64 -1.82 6.85 -0.70
C LEU A 64 -2.68 7.64 -1.69
N LEU A 65 -2.22 7.77 -2.94
CA LEU A 65 -2.95 8.47 -4.00
C LEU A 65 -4.29 7.78 -4.31
N ALA A 66 -4.31 6.45 -4.30
CA ALA A 66 -5.52 5.67 -4.53
C ALA A 66 -6.48 5.72 -3.32
N LEU A 67 -5.95 5.70 -2.10
CA LEU A 67 -6.72 5.75 -0.86
C LEU A 67 -7.45 7.07 -0.65
N ASP A 68 -6.88 8.19 -1.10
CA ASP A 68 -7.51 9.50 -1.00
C ASP A 68 -8.91 9.54 -1.65
N ARG A 69 -9.11 8.75 -2.69
CA ARG A 69 -10.38 8.66 -3.42
C ARG A 69 -11.33 7.58 -2.90
N LEU A 70 -10.90 6.74 -1.95
CA LEU A 70 -11.67 5.57 -1.52
C LEU A 70 -13.06 5.90 -0.98
N PHE A 71 -13.16 6.93 -0.14
CA PHE A 71 -14.43 7.39 0.42
C PHE A 71 -14.92 8.70 -0.20
N ALA A 72 -14.07 9.44 -0.87
CA ALA A 72 -14.45 10.71 -1.48
C ALA A 72 -15.57 10.53 -2.51
N THR A 73 -15.44 9.53 -3.38
CA THR A 73 -16.45 9.21 -4.40
C THR A 73 -17.78 8.80 -3.76
N ASP A 74 -17.77 7.95 -2.73
CA ASP A 74 -18.99 7.52 -2.05
C ASP A 74 -19.66 8.64 -1.25
N HIS A 75 -18.87 9.61 -0.79
CA HIS A 75 -19.41 10.79 -0.12
C HIS A 75 -20.06 11.76 -1.14
N GLU A 76 -19.43 11.93 -2.30
CA GLU A 76 -19.94 12.81 -3.36
C GLU A 76 -21.23 12.30 -3.98
N ASP A 77 -21.39 10.98 -4.15
CA ASP A 77 -22.59 10.36 -4.75
C ASP A 77 -23.66 9.96 -3.72
N GLY A 78 -23.42 10.19 -2.40
CA GLY A 78 -24.34 9.87 -1.30
C GLY A 78 -24.43 8.38 -0.96
N SER A 79 -23.63 7.51 -1.58
CA SER A 79 -23.67 6.07 -1.31
C SER A 79 -23.14 5.72 0.10
N LEU A 80 -22.34 6.60 0.70
CA LEU A 80 -21.88 6.46 2.07
C LEU A 80 -23.04 6.46 3.07
N ASP A 81 -24.03 7.35 2.88
CA ASP A 81 -25.22 7.42 3.73
C ASP A 81 -26.09 6.15 3.59
N LEU A 82 -26.19 5.60 2.39
CA LEU A 82 -26.89 4.35 2.13
C LEU A 82 -26.19 3.16 2.81
N LEU A 83 -24.84 3.15 2.85
CA LEU A 83 -24.07 2.14 3.59
C LEU A 83 -24.33 2.21 5.09
N MET A 84 -24.44 3.44 5.64
CA MET A 84 -24.73 3.64 7.07
C MET A 84 -26.17 3.24 7.45
N MET A 85 -27.12 3.37 6.53
CA MET A 85 -28.54 2.97 6.71
C MET A 85 -28.78 1.51 6.36
N GLY A 86 -27.79 0.81 5.79
CA GLY A 86 -27.92 -0.58 5.35
C GLY A 86 -28.01 -1.56 6.51
N GLY A 87 -28.53 -2.77 6.25
CA GLY A 87 -28.65 -3.84 7.23
C GLY A 87 -27.34 -4.56 7.58
N MET A 88 -26.19 -4.15 7.00
CA MET A 88 -24.88 -4.70 7.29
C MET A 88 -24.16 -3.83 8.33
N PRO A 89 -23.46 -4.43 9.33
CA PRO A 89 -22.61 -3.67 10.24
C PRO A 89 -21.60 -2.81 9.47
N LEU A 90 -21.46 -1.54 9.87
CA LEU A 90 -20.61 -0.57 9.19
C LEU A 90 -19.14 -1.04 9.10
N GLU A 91 -18.65 -1.69 10.16
CA GLU A 91 -17.30 -2.25 10.23
C GLU A 91 -17.06 -3.29 9.14
N LEU A 92 -18.06 -4.12 8.87
CA LEU A 92 -17.99 -5.14 7.84
C LEU A 92 -18.04 -4.53 6.43
N ALA A 93 -18.86 -3.49 6.24
CA ALA A 93 -18.90 -2.74 4.98
C ALA A 93 -17.57 -2.05 4.69
N VAL A 94 -16.98 -1.40 5.68
CA VAL A 94 -15.68 -0.74 5.60
C VAL A 94 -14.54 -1.74 5.34
N ALA A 95 -14.55 -2.89 6.03
CA ALA A 95 -13.58 -3.97 5.78
C ALA A 95 -13.70 -4.53 4.34
N THR A 96 -14.93 -4.67 3.83
CA THR A 96 -15.16 -5.11 2.44
C THR A 96 -14.56 -4.13 1.44
N LYS A 97 -14.72 -2.81 1.68
CA LYS A 97 -14.12 -1.77 0.85
C LYS A 97 -12.59 -1.81 0.90
N ALA A 98 -12.01 -2.02 2.08
CA ALA A 98 -10.57 -2.16 2.23
C ALA A 98 -10.03 -3.34 1.40
N ILE A 99 -10.71 -4.48 1.46
CA ILE A 99 -10.34 -5.68 0.69
C ILE A 99 -10.49 -5.42 -0.82
N ALA A 100 -11.61 -4.81 -1.25
CA ALA A 100 -11.82 -4.44 -2.65
C ALA A 100 -10.72 -3.51 -3.15
N HIS A 101 -10.38 -2.48 -2.36
CA HIS A 101 -9.31 -1.54 -2.68
C HIS A 101 -7.95 -2.22 -2.76
N TRP A 102 -7.62 -3.09 -1.81
CA TRP A 102 -6.36 -3.82 -1.85
C TRP A 102 -6.25 -4.72 -3.08
N ILE A 103 -7.31 -5.45 -3.44
CA ILE A 103 -7.32 -6.30 -4.63
C ILE A 103 -7.16 -5.47 -5.91
N THR A 104 -7.81 -4.32 -6.01
CA THR A 104 -7.80 -3.49 -7.22
C THR A 104 -6.58 -2.57 -7.33
N THR A 105 -5.94 -2.21 -6.22
CA THR A 105 -4.79 -1.29 -6.19
C THR A 105 -3.53 -1.97 -5.68
N GLY A 106 -3.54 -2.54 -4.49
CA GLY A 106 -2.37 -3.13 -3.86
C GLY A 106 -1.81 -4.33 -4.61
N LEU A 107 -2.69 -5.25 -5.01
CA LEU A 107 -2.29 -6.46 -5.73
C LEU A 107 -1.66 -6.18 -7.10
N PRO A 108 -2.17 -5.27 -7.96
CA PRO A 108 -1.48 -4.83 -9.16
C PRO A 108 -0.08 -4.26 -8.89
N LEU A 109 0.10 -3.46 -7.82
CA LEU A 109 1.41 -2.93 -7.46
C LEU A 109 2.39 -4.05 -7.11
N VAL A 110 1.95 -5.05 -6.35
CA VAL A 110 2.76 -6.24 -6.00
C VAL A 110 3.18 -7.02 -7.26
N VAL A 111 2.30 -7.13 -8.26
CA VAL A 111 2.60 -7.85 -9.51
C VAL A 111 3.51 -7.05 -10.43
N ILE A 112 3.33 -5.73 -10.50
CA ILE A 112 4.12 -4.85 -11.39
C ILE A 112 5.51 -4.58 -10.79
N ALA A 113 5.65 -4.50 -9.46
CA ALA A 113 6.91 -4.18 -8.80
C ALA A 113 8.09 -5.08 -9.19
N PRO A 114 7.97 -6.42 -9.30
CA PRO A 114 9.04 -7.29 -9.79
C PRO A 114 9.51 -6.95 -11.21
N LEU A 115 8.58 -6.63 -12.11
CA LEU A 115 8.91 -6.26 -13.48
C LEU A 115 9.72 -4.95 -13.53
N LEU A 116 9.30 -3.97 -12.74
CA LEU A 116 10.03 -2.70 -12.58
C LEU A 116 11.36 -2.89 -11.85
N GLY A 117 11.45 -3.87 -10.95
CA GLY A 117 12.69 -4.27 -10.29
C GLY A 117 13.77 -4.75 -11.28
N LEU A 118 13.38 -5.49 -12.30
CA LEU A 118 14.27 -5.89 -13.37
C LEU A 118 14.81 -4.68 -14.13
N MET A 119 13.97 -3.68 -14.37
CA MET A 119 14.37 -2.42 -15.02
C MET A 119 15.39 -1.62 -14.18
N LEU A 120 15.29 -1.70 -12.85
CA LEU A 120 16.24 -1.11 -11.90
C LEU A 120 17.46 -2.01 -11.63
N ASN A 121 17.66 -3.08 -12.41
CA ASN A 121 18.75 -4.03 -12.23
C ASN A 121 18.79 -4.68 -10.83
N VAL A 122 17.63 -4.84 -10.19
CA VAL A 122 17.50 -5.54 -8.90
C VAL A 122 17.70 -7.04 -9.13
N GLU A 123 18.46 -7.69 -8.27
CA GLU A 123 18.67 -9.15 -8.36
C GLU A 123 17.38 -9.92 -8.25
N LEU A 124 17.25 -11.03 -8.99
CA LEU A 124 16.06 -11.86 -9.02
C LEU A 124 15.66 -12.37 -7.62
N HIS A 125 16.64 -12.75 -6.79
CA HIS A 125 16.40 -13.17 -5.42
C HIS A 125 15.85 -12.02 -4.55
N ALA A 126 16.45 -10.83 -4.65
CA ALA A 126 15.98 -9.64 -3.95
C ALA A 126 14.58 -9.20 -4.43
N THR A 127 14.29 -9.37 -5.72
CA THR A 127 12.98 -9.10 -6.31
C THR A 127 11.89 -10.01 -5.73
N GLY A 128 12.19 -11.29 -5.49
CA GLY A 128 11.27 -12.21 -4.82
C GLY A 128 10.93 -11.78 -3.39
N TRP A 129 11.92 -11.40 -2.60
CA TRP A 129 11.70 -10.86 -1.26
C TRP A 129 10.95 -9.53 -1.27
N LEU A 130 11.25 -8.68 -2.24
CA LEU A 130 10.53 -7.43 -2.45
C LEU A 130 9.03 -7.68 -2.69
N ALA A 131 8.70 -8.61 -3.59
CA ALA A 131 7.29 -8.97 -3.86
C ALA A 131 6.58 -9.51 -2.61
N LEU A 132 7.24 -10.37 -1.83
CA LEU A 132 6.69 -10.89 -0.58
C LEU A 132 6.46 -9.79 0.46
N THR A 133 7.43 -8.90 0.64
CA THR A 133 7.30 -7.78 1.60
C THR A 133 6.24 -6.79 1.16
N LEU A 134 6.11 -6.52 -0.13
CA LEU A 134 5.02 -5.70 -0.69
C LEU A 134 3.66 -6.38 -0.49
N ALA A 135 3.56 -7.69 -0.74
CA ALA A 135 2.33 -8.44 -0.55
C ALA A 135 1.85 -8.43 0.92
N ALA A 136 2.78 -8.46 1.87
CA ALA A 136 2.47 -8.35 3.29
C ALA A 136 2.22 -6.90 3.75
N GLY A 137 2.94 -5.94 3.20
CA GLY A 137 2.89 -4.54 3.62
C GLY A 137 1.75 -3.73 2.99
N THR A 138 1.37 -4.01 1.74
CA THR A 138 0.29 -3.27 1.08
C THR A 138 -1.09 -3.46 1.73
N PRO A 139 -1.48 -4.64 2.26
CA PRO A 139 -2.70 -4.74 3.07
C PRO A 139 -2.63 -3.87 4.33
N ALA A 140 -1.50 -3.90 5.04
CA ALA A 140 -1.32 -3.07 6.23
C ALA A 140 -1.44 -1.57 5.90
N LEU A 141 -0.83 -1.12 4.80
CA LEU A 141 -0.99 0.25 4.29
C LEU A 141 -2.45 0.58 3.99
N THR A 142 -3.19 -0.35 3.39
CA THR A 142 -4.61 -0.15 3.09
C THR A 142 -5.43 0.04 4.36
N PHE A 143 -5.25 -0.82 5.38
CA PHE A 143 -6.01 -0.72 6.63
C PHE A 143 -5.63 0.53 7.45
N ILE A 144 -4.36 0.89 7.53
CA ILE A 144 -3.91 2.13 8.19
C ILE A 144 -4.43 3.35 7.42
N GLY A 145 -4.30 3.33 6.10
CA GLY A 145 -4.73 4.41 5.23
C GLY A 145 -6.25 4.61 5.19
N LEU A 146 -7.02 3.54 5.42
CA LEU A 146 -8.47 3.57 5.53
C LEU A 146 -8.94 4.54 6.63
N VAL A 147 -8.26 4.53 7.79
CA VAL A 147 -8.55 5.47 8.89
C VAL A 147 -8.30 6.90 8.44
N GLY A 148 -7.18 7.13 7.73
CA GLY A 148 -6.85 8.44 7.17
C GLY A 148 -7.85 8.90 6.12
N ALA A 149 -8.27 8.01 5.23
CA ALA A 149 -9.26 8.29 4.20
C ALA A 149 -10.63 8.66 4.81
N ALA A 150 -11.08 7.93 5.83
CA ALA A 150 -12.31 8.23 6.54
C ALA A 150 -12.25 9.61 7.23
N LEU A 151 -11.15 9.93 7.89
CA LEU A 151 -10.94 11.22 8.53
C LEU A 151 -10.87 12.37 7.51
N SER A 152 -10.25 12.16 6.34
CA SER A 152 -10.16 13.19 5.30
C SER A 152 -11.53 13.59 4.77
N VAL A 153 -12.46 12.65 4.62
CA VAL A 153 -13.84 12.90 4.24
C VAL A 153 -14.61 13.61 5.37
N ALA A 154 -14.48 13.13 6.61
CA ALA A 154 -15.17 13.72 7.76
C ALA A 154 -14.78 15.19 8.01
N LEU A 155 -13.52 15.54 7.76
CA LEU A 155 -13.00 16.90 7.97
C LEU A 155 -13.05 17.78 6.72
N ARG A 156 -13.60 17.30 5.59
CA ARG A 156 -13.63 17.99 4.30
C ARG A 156 -12.24 18.55 3.86
N ARG A 157 -11.18 17.89 4.28
CA ARG A 157 -9.79 18.24 3.95
C ARG A 157 -9.17 17.07 3.23
N GLY A 158 -8.74 17.28 1.99
CA GLY A 158 -8.22 16.23 1.10
C GLY A 158 -6.86 15.66 1.49
N GLY A 159 -6.27 14.90 0.61
CA GLY A 159 -5.12 14.01 0.70
C GLY A 159 -3.93 14.37 1.57
N LEU A 160 -3.75 15.65 1.90
CA LEU A 160 -2.67 16.12 2.79
C LEU A 160 -2.81 15.55 4.20
N LEU A 161 -4.05 15.44 4.71
CA LEU A 161 -4.34 14.83 6.01
C LEU A 161 -4.08 13.31 6.00
N LEU A 162 -4.40 12.65 4.90
CA LEU A 162 -4.14 11.22 4.73
C LEU A 162 -2.64 10.94 4.79
N ALA A 163 -1.84 11.73 4.07
CA ALA A 163 -0.39 11.60 4.11
C ALA A 163 0.18 11.84 5.52
N VAL A 164 -0.26 12.92 6.19
CA VAL A 164 0.19 13.26 7.54
C VAL A 164 -0.22 12.20 8.57
N LEU A 165 -1.35 11.53 8.39
CA LEU A 165 -1.82 10.51 9.33
C LEU A 165 -1.20 9.13 9.09
N VAL A 166 -0.95 8.77 7.82
CA VAL A 166 -0.44 7.43 7.45
C VAL A 166 1.07 7.34 7.53
N LEU A 167 1.79 8.39 7.13
CA LEU A 167 3.27 8.40 7.10
C LEU A 167 3.91 8.15 8.47
N PRO A 168 3.50 8.80 9.60
CA PRO A 168 4.14 8.59 10.89
C PRO A 168 4.01 7.15 11.41
N PRO A 169 2.83 6.51 11.47
CA PRO A 169 2.74 5.12 11.91
C PRO A 169 3.49 4.16 10.98
N PHE A 170 3.52 4.42 9.67
CA PHE A 170 4.28 3.62 8.73
C PHE A 170 5.79 3.75 8.94
N THR A 171 6.30 4.97 9.13
CA THR A 171 7.73 5.20 9.41
C THR A 171 8.16 4.60 10.74
N ILE A 172 7.29 4.64 11.77
CA ILE A 172 7.53 3.99 13.06
C ILE A 172 7.61 2.47 12.89
N LEU A 173 6.67 1.86 12.17
CA LEU A 173 6.69 0.42 11.88
C LEU A 173 7.93 0.01 11.10
N CYS A 174 8.33 0.78 10.10
CA CYS A 174 9.57 0.53 9.34
C CYS A 174 10.80 0.65 10.24
N ALA A 175 10.86 1.69 11.09
CA ALA A 175 11.97 1.89 12.03
C ALA A 175 12.06 0.74 13.05
N LEU A 176 10.93 0.32 13.63
CA LEU A 176 10.87 -0.81 14.56
C LEU A 176 11.29 -2.12 13.88
N SER A 177 10.88 -2.34 12.63
CA SER A 177 11.27 -3.51 11.85
C SER A 177 12.78 -3.50 11.57
N LEU A 178 13.35 -2.33 11.25
CA LEU A 178 14.79 -2.17 11.02
C LEU A 178 15.59 -2.42 12.31
N VAL A 179 15.12 -1.87 13.43
CA VAL A 179 15.71 -2.10 14.76
C VAL A 179 15.63 -3.58 15.12
N GLY A 180 14.49 -4.24 14.88
CA GLY A 180 14.31 -5.67 15.10
C GLY A 180 15.24 -6.52 14.23
N LEU A 181 15.47 -6.13 12.98
CA LEU A 181 16.40 -6.81 12.07
C LEU A 181 17.85 -6.73 12.54
N VAL A 182 18.24 -5.60 13.14
CA VAL A 182 19.62 -5.38 13.64
C VAL A 182 19.80 -6.00 15.04
N LEU A 183 18.85 -5.76 15.95
CA LEU A 183 18.96 -6.23 17.33
C LEU A 183 18.57 -7.71 17.50
N GLY A 184 17.71 -8.24 16.64
CA GLY A 184 17.26 -9.63 16.72
C GLY A 184 18.40 -10.65 16.69
N PRO A 185 19.33 -10.62 15.72
CA PRO A 185 20.49 -11.50 15.67
C PRO A 185 21.42 -11.34 16.86
N ILE A 186 21.61 -10.10 17.35
CA ILE A 186 22.47 -9.79 18.50
C ILE A 186 21.87 -10.37 19.78
N ALA A 187 20.56 -10.17 19.98
CA ALA A 187 19.84 -10.72 21.14
C ALA A 187 19.82 -12.27 21.11
N ALA A 188 19.59 -12.87 19.94
CA ALA A 188 19.64 -14.31 19.77
C ALA A 188 21.03 -14.89 20.06
N ALA A 189 22.09 -14.23 19.58
CA ALA A 189 23.48 -14.64 19.86
C ALA A 189 23.83 -14.51 21.34
N ALA A 190 23.36 -13.46 22.02
CA ALA A 190 23.52 -13.27 23.43
C ALA A 190 22.79 -14.35 24.25
N ALA A 191 21.54 -14.65 23.90
CA ALA A 191 20.74 -15.69 24.53
C ALA A 191 21.37 -17.07 24.38
N LEU A 192 21.93 -17.40 23.20
CA LEU A 192 22.64 -18.67 22.97
C LEU A 192 23.92 -18.78 23.79
N ARG A 193 24.66 -17.70 24.00
CA ARG A 193 25.85 -17.68 24.83
C ARG A 193 25.53 -17.94 26.32
N HIS A 194 24.46 -17.34 26.84
CA HIS A 194 24.02 -17.55 28.23
C HIS A 194 23.31 -18.89 28.47
N GLY A 195 22.78 -19.53 27.43
CA GLY A 195 22.12 -20.84 27.55
C GLY A 195 23.08 -22.03 27.43
N LEU A 196 24.35 -21.79 27.09
CA LEU A 196 25.41 -22.83 26.97
C LEU A 196 26.43 -22.79 28.09
N GLU A 197 26.32 -21.86 29.06
CA GLU A 197 27.01 -21.83 30.36
C GLU A 197 26.12 -22.48 31.45
#